data_dcdb7bfb380f7e691cf8e07dad415f78
#
_entry.id   dcdb7bfb380f7e691cf8e07dad415f78
#
_cell.length_a   1.000
_cell.length_b   1.000
_cell.length_c   1.000
_cell.angle_alpha   90.00
_cell.angle_beta   90.00
_cell.angle_gamma   90.00
#
_symmetry.space_group_name_H-M   'P 1'
#
loop_
_entity.id
_entity.type
_entity.pdbx_description
1 polymer ?
#
loop_
_entity_poly.entity_id
_entity_poly.type
_entity_poly.pdbx_seq_one_letter_code
_entity_poly.pdbx_strand_id
1 'polypeptide(L)'
;MRNTNAFPARWANAHPGFDSVLNACSGAGTEAVRRSQLEPLTGNTALVSLTAGGNDIGFSRTMTVCVVDPRDSSCLTGARKGADQARTVLPERLRLLYAAIRDRAPKADVLVFGYPRFFRTAKIGCRLLKPAEREAINDTIDALNRVIEQQATAAGFRFVAVSPAFAGHGLCAAKPWLNSVTFPAVNSFHPNNAGQRDGYLAAMTALAP
;
A
#
# COMPACT_ATOMS: atom_id res chain seq x y z
N MET A 1 -4.29 10.45 -9.46
CA MET A 1 -4.83 10.02 -10.75
C MET A 1 -5.50 8.67 -10.54
N ARG A 2 -6.76 8.51 -10.93
CA ARG A 2 -7.48 7.23 -10.87
C ARG A 2 -7.12 6.42 -12.11
N ASN A 3 -6.83 5.13 -11.94
CA ASN A 3 -6.38 4.28 -13.06
C ASN A 3 -7.30 3.07 -13.18
N THR A 4 -7.87 2.85 -14.35
CA THR A 4 -8.72 1.68 -14.66
C THR A 4 -7.97 0.35 -14.58
N ASN A 5 -6.64 0.38 -14.59
CA ASN A 5 -5.79 -0.80 -14.37
C ASN A 5 -5.52 -1.10 -12.89
N ALA A 6 -5.97 -0.25 -11.96
CA ALA A 6 -5.87 -0.53 -10.53
C ALA A 6 -6.70 -1.77 -10.15
N PHE A 7 -6.23 -2.57 -9.22
CA PHE A 7 -6.87 -3.84 -8.85
C PHE A 7 -8.36 -3.71 -8.48
N PRO A 8 -8.84 -2.64 -7.78
CA PRO A 8 -10.25 -2.52 -7.47
C PRO A 8 -11.10 -2.30 -8.74
N ALA A 9 -10.58 -1.51 -9.71
CA ALA A 9 -11.28 -1.29 -10.97
C ALA A 9 -11.34 -2.57 -11.82
N ARG A 10 -10.28 -3.37 -11.81
CA ARG A 10 -10.25 -4.68 -12.49
C ARG A 10 -11.24 -5.66 -11.87
N TRP A 11 -11.32 -5.67 -10.54
CA TRP A 11 -12.28 -6.50 -9.81
C TRP A 11 -13.71 -6.09 -10.17
N ALA A 12 -14.02 -4.80 -10.13
CA ALA A 12 -15.32 -4.26 -10.49
C ALA A 12 -15.74 -4.61 -11.93
N ASN A 13 -14.82 -4.50 -12.89
CA ASN A 13 -15.08 -4.88 -14.28
C ASN A 13 -15.41 -6.36 -14.45
N ALA A 14 -14.87 -7.23 -13.59
CA ALA A 14 -15.16 -8.66 -13.57
C ALA A 14 -16.48 -9.00 -12.84
N HIS A 15 -17.06 -8.03 -12.11
CA HIS A 15 -18.28 -8.20 -11.30
C HIS A 15 -19.32 -7.11 -11.64
N PRO A 16 -19.89 -7.12 -12.86
CA PRO A 16 -20.77 -6.04 -13.35
C PRO A 16 -22.10 -5.91 -12.59
N GLY A 17 -22.43 -6.88 -11.72
CA GLY A 17 -23.59 -6.81 -10.85
C GLY A 17 -23.41 -5.91 -9.60
N PHE A 18 -22.20 -5.36 -9.39
CA PHE A 18 -21.90 -4.43 -8.29
C PHE A 18 -21.73 -3.01 -8.82
N ASP A 19 -22.45 -2.07 -8.23
CA ASP A 19 -22.16 -0.65 -8.39
C ASP A 19 -20.84 -0.34 -7.67
N SER A 20 -19.84 0.11 -8.39
CA SER A 20 -18.51 0.33 -7.84
C SER A 20 -18.01 1.76 -8.01
N VAL A 21 -17.41 2.29 -6.96
CA VAL A 21 -16.80 3.62 -6.97
C VAL A 21 -15.33 3.53 -6.63
N LEU A 22 -14.45 3.97 -7.54
CA LEU A 22 -13.03 4.14 -7.28
C LEU A 22 -12.74 5.58 -6.86
N ASN A 23 -12.66 5.83 -5.55
CA ASN A 23 -12.43 7.17 -4.98
C ASN A 23 -11.01 7.40 -4.47
N ALA A 24 -10.08 6.48 -4.76
CA ALA A 24 -8.69 6.57 -4.34
C ALA A 24 -7.92 7.70 -5.05
N CYS A 25 -7.08 8.42 -4.32
CA CYS A 25 -6.18 9.44 -4.84
C CYS A 25 -4.73 9.12 -4.48
N SER A 26 -3.83 9.16 -5.47
CA SER A 26 -2.39 8.97 -5.24
C SER A 26 -1.85 10.03 -4.26
N GLY A 27 -0.97 9.62 -3.36
CA GLY A 27 -0.37 10.51 -2.36
C GLY A 27 -1.24 10.78 -1.12
N ALA A 28 -2.47 10.29 -1.07
CA ALA A 28 -3.34 10.48 0.11
C ALA A 28 -2.81 9.69 1.32
N GLY A 29 -2.65 10.36 2.45
CA GLY A 29 -2.51 9.74 3.76
C GLY A 29 -3.88 9.42 4.36
N THR A 30 -3.90 8.75 5.50
CA THR A 30 -5.14 8.31 6.18
C THR A 30 -6.10 9.46 6.46
N GLU A 31 -5.59 10.63 6.85
CA GLU A 31 -6.41 11.81 7.12
C GLU A 31 -7.08 12.35 5.86
N ALA A 32 -6.38 12.38 4.73
CA ALA A 32 -6.95 12.79 3.45
C ALA A 32 -8.03 11.81 2.99
N VAL A 33 -7.79 10.50 3.15
CA VAL A 33 -8.81 9.47 2.88
C VAL A 33 -10.05 9.70 3.73
N ARG A 34 -9.88 9.90 5.04
CA ARG A 34 -10.97 10.12 5.99
C ARG A 34 -11.80 11.35 5.65
N ARG A 35 -11.17 12.47 5.24
CA ARG A 35 -11.86 13.73 4.96
C ARG A 35 -12.55 13.78 3.61
N SER A 36 -11.99 13.15 2.57
CA SER A 36 -12.40 13.42 1.19
C SER A 36 -12.67 12.18 0.33
N GLN A 37 -12.46 10.97 0.85
CA GLN A 37 -12.63 9.75 0.04
C GLN A 37 -13.71 8.80 0.56
N LEU A 38 -14.32 9.07 1.71
CA LEU A 38 -15.37 8.24 2.31
C LEU A 38 -16.79 8.69 1.94
N GLU A 39 -16.94 9.76 1.17
CA GLU A 39 -18.25 10.29 0.79
C GLU A 39 -19.13 9.26 0.06
N PRO A 40 -18.61 8.38 -0.83
CA PRO A 40 -19.45 7.38 -1.49
C PRO A 40 -19.93 6.23 -0.60
N LEU A 41 -19.39 6.09 0.61
CA LEU A 41 -19.80 5.01 1.52
C LEU A 41 -21.18 5.29 2.10
N THR A 42 -22.03 4.26 2.10
CA THR A 42 -23.39 4.30 2.65
C THR A 42 -23.69 3.05 3.46
N GLY A 43 -24.82 3.03 4.17
CA GLY A 43 -25.31 1.84 4.87
C GLY A 43 -25.54 0.61 3.98
N ASN A 44 -25.63 0.80 2.67
CA ASN A 44 -25.79 -0.27 1.67
C ASN A 44 -24.48 -0.72 1.04
N THR A 45 -23.34 -0.10 1.40
CA THR A 45 -22.03 -0.52 0.91
C THR A 45 -21.73 -1.94 1.40
N ALA A 46 -21.56 -2.88 0.47
CA ALA A 46 -21.30 -4.28 0.78
C ALA A 46 -19.81 -4.57 0.97
N LEU A 47 -18.94 -3.93 0.17
CA LEU A 47 -17.49 -4.19 0.16
C LEU A 47 -16.71 -2.88 0.11
N VAL A 48 -15.69 -2.77 0.96
CA VAL A 48 -14.69 -1.70 0.92
C VAL A 48 -13.31 -2.32 0.78
N SER A 49 -12.51 -1.82 -0.16
CA SER A 49 -11.09 -2.16 -0.26
C SER A 49 -10.24 -0.92 -0.14
N LEU A 50 -9.19 -0.97 0.67
CA LEU A 50 -8.27 0.16 0.84
C LEU A 50 -6.83 -0.29 1.07
N THR A 51 -5.91 0.59 0.66
CA THR A 51 -4.48 0.56 1.01
C THR A 51 -4.09 1.95 1.46
N ALA A 52 -3.75 2.14 2.72
CA ALA A 52 -3.41 3.45 3.29
C ALA A 52 -2.36 3.31 4.41
N GLY A 53 -1.60 4.38 4.68
CA GLY A 53 -0.59 4.43 5.72
C GLY A 53 0.83 4.73 5.21
N GLY A 54 1.18 4.35 4.00
CA GLY A 54 2.52 4.58 3.44
C GLY A 54 2.89 6.07 3.36
N ASN A 55 1.94 6.93 2.97
CA ASN A 55 2.16 8.38 2.92
C ASN A 55 2.22 9.02 4.31
N ASP A 56 1.54 8.44 5.30
CA ASP A 56 1.57 8.92 6.69
C ASP A 56 2.95 8.80 7.33
N ILE A 57 3.72 7.80 6.93
CA ILE A 57 5.08 7.56 7.41
C ILE A 57 6.16 8.20 6.51
N GLY A 58 5.75 9.04 5.54
CA GLY A 58 6.67 9.72 4.63
C GLY A 58 7.43 8.81 3.67
N PHE A 59 6.87 7.63 3.34
CA PHE A 59 7.54 6.62 2.52
C PHE A 59 8.00 7.15 1.16
N SER A 60 7.13 7.89 0.45
CA SER A 60 7.48 8.47 -0.87
C SER A 60 8.67 9.42 -0.78
N ARG A 61 8.73 10.26 0.27
CA ARG A 61 9.87 11.16 0.52
C ARG A 61 11.15 10.36 0.81
N THR A 62 11.06 9.32 1.63
CA THR A 62 12.19 8.45 1.95
C THR A 62 12.73 7.81 0.68
N MET A 63 11.89 7.25 -0.18
CA MET A 63 12.30 6.66 -1.45
C MET A 63 12.97 7.68 -2.37
N THR A 64 12.45 8.92 -2.45
CA THR A 64 13.09 9.98 -3.23
C THR A 64 14.50 10.27 -2.70
N VAL A 65 14.66 10.44 -1.38
CA VAL A 65 15.97 10.68 -0.76
C VAL A 65 16.93 9.53 -1.04
N CYS A 66 16.49 8.28 -0.89
CA CYS A 66 17.31 7.09 -1.15
C CYS A 66 17.83 7.03 -2.60
N VAL A 67 17.06 7.56 -3.56
CA VAL A 67 17.46 7.52 -4.98
C VAL A 67 18.34 8.70 -5.38
N VAL A 68 18.11 9.90 -4.81
CA VAL A 68 18.79 11.12 -5.28
C VAL A 68 19.96 11.54 -4.41
N ASP A 69 19.99 11.15 -3.13
CA ASP A 69 21.09 11.49 -2.22
C ASP A 69 22.13 10.36 -2.20
N PRO A 70 23.37 10.60 -2.61
CA PRO A 70 24.41 9.57 -2.64
C PRO A 70 24.87 9.11 -1.24
N ARG A 71 24.41 9.80 -0.17
CA ARG A 71 24.77 9.47 1.21
C ARG A 71 23.82 8.42 1.78
N ASP A 72 24.32 7.23 2.06
CA ASP A 72 23.57 6.14 2.67
C ASP A 72 22.88 6.55 3.98
N SER A 73 23.52 7.40 4.77
CA SER A 73 22.99 7.86 6.06
C SER A 73 21.65 8.56 5.94
N SER A 74 21.42 9.31 4.85
CA SER A 74 20.15 10.01 4.61
C SER A 74 19.00 9.01 4.35
N CYS A 75 19.26 8.01 3.50
CA CYS A 75 18.31 6.93 3.22
C CYS A 75 17.99 6.12 4.48
N LEU A 76 19.01 5.63 5.18
CA LEU A 76 18.84 4.82 6.39
C LEU A 76 18.13 5.59 7.51
N THR A 77 18.40 6.89 7.65
CA THR A 77 17.71 7.75 8.61
C THR A 77 16.25 7.92 8.26
N GLY A 78 15.94 8.15 6.98
CA GLY A 78 14.56 8.23 6.48
C GLY A 78 13.78 6.94 6.72
N ALA A 79 14.38 5.79 6.41
CA ALA A 79 13.78 4.48 6.62
C ALA A 79 13.47 4.23 8.11
N ARG A 80 14.46 4.46 9.00
CA ARG A 80 14.24 4.35 10.46
C ARG A 80 13.12 5.24 10.95
N LYS A 81 13.12 6.51 10.56
CA LYS A 81 12.05 7.46 10.91
C LYS A 81 10.68 6.97 10.42
N GLY A 82 10.59 6.45 9.20
CA GLY A 82 9.36 5.86 8.68
C GLY A 82 8.86 4.68 9.52
N ALA A 83 9.77 3.77 9.91
CA ALA A 83 9.44 2.65 10.78
C ALA A 83 8.97 3.09 12.18
N ASP A 84 9.57 4.14 12.74
CA ASP A 84 9.16 4.71 14.03
C ASP A 84 7.79 5.39 13.91
N GLN A 85 7.55 6.16 12.85
CA GLN A 85 6.23 6.76 12.59
C GLN A 85 5.15 5.71 12.40
N ALA A 86 5.46 4.58 11.75
CA ALA A 86 4.54 3.46 11.65
C ALA A 86 4.10 2.95 13.02
N ARG A 87 5.01 2.87 13.99
CA ARG A 87 4.72 2.36 15.34
C ARG A 87 4.06 3.39 16.26
N THR A 88 4.39 4.67 16.13
CA THR A 88 4.02 5.71 17.11
C THR A 88 2.88 6.62 16.69
N VAL A 89 2.78 6.92 15.39
CA VAL A 89 1.82 7.90 14.86
C VAL A 89 0.67 7.22 14.10
N LEU A 90 1.01 6.23 13.29
CA LEU A 90 0.06 5.59 12.38
C LEU A 90 -1.08 4.83 13.08
N PRO A 91 -0.90 4.17 14.25
CA PRO A 91 -1.98 3.43 14.90
C PRO A 91 -3.23 4.27 15.14
N GLU A 92 -3.09 5.45 15.72
CA GLU A 92 -4.22 6.33 16.00
C GLU A 92 -4.87 6.85 14.73
N ARG A 93 -4.08 7.17 13.69
CA ARG A 93 -4.61 7.62 12.42
C ARG A 93 -5.44 6.54 11.72
N LEU A 94 -4.97 5.29 11.73
CA LEU A 94 -5.71 4.15 11.18
C LEU A 94 -6.98 3.89 11.99
N ARG A 95 -6.91 3.92 13.32
CA ARG A 95 -8.08 3.77 14.19
C ARG A 95 -9.18 4.77 13.84
N LEU A 96 -8.84 6.05 13.68
CA LEU A 96 -9.78 7.11 13.28
C LEU A 96 -10.36 6.89 11.88
N LEU A 97 -9.52 6.46 10.92
CA LEU A 97 -9.97 6.14 9.56
C LEU A 97 -10.94 4.94 9.57
N TYR A 98 -10.59 3.87 10.26
CA TYR A 98 -11.39 2.65 10.29
C TYR A 98 -12.71 2.84 11.03
N ALA A 99 -12.72 3.62 12.12
CA ALA A 99 -13.96 4.04 12.76
C ALA A 99 -14.87 4.80 11.80
N ALA A 100 -14.34 5.79 11.07
CA ALA A 100 -15.12 6.55 10.10
C ALA A 100 -15.63 5.71 8.92
N ILE A 101 -14.91 4.67 8.51
CA ILE A 101 -15.40 3.69 7.52
C ILE A 101 -16.56 2.89 8.10
N ARG A 102 -16.41 2.37 9.32
CA ARG A 102 -17.44 1.56 9.98
C ARG A 102 -18.70 2.35 10.25
N ASP A 103 -18.59 3.63 10.65
CA ASP A 103 -19.73 4.52 10.88
C ASP A 103 -20.56 4.74 9.62
N ARG A 104 -19.90 4.88 8.45
CA ARG A 104 -20.58 5.11 7.16
C ARG A 104 -21.09 3.84 6.50
N ALA A 105 -20.39 2.73 6.67
CA ALA A 105 -20.66 1.44 6.07
C ALA A 105 -20.67 0.33 7.14
N PRO A 106 -21.67 0.33 8.05
CA PRO A 106 -21.67 -0.53 9.23
C PRO A 106 -21.70 -2.02 8.92
N LYS A 107 -22.23 -2.40 7.76
CA LYS A 107 -22.38 -3.80 7.33
C LYS A 107 -21.34 -4.24 6.30
N ALA A 108 -20.48 -3.32 5.84
CA ALA A 108 -19.52 -3.62 4.79
C ALA A 108 -18.48 -4.64 5.26
N ASP A 109 -18.15 -5.56 4.38
CA ASP A 109 -16.90 -6.31 4.46
C ASP A 109 -15.74 -5.38 4.07
N VAL A 110 -14.74 -5.25 4.93
CA VAL A 110 -13.64 -4.30 4.71
C VAL A 110 -12.32 -5.05 4.55
N LEU A 111 -11.74 -4.96 3.37
CA LEU A 111 -10.45 -5.53 3.01
C LEU A 111 -9.37 -4.46 3.09
N VAL A 112 -8.44 -4.60 4.01
CA VAL A 112 -7.30 -3.70 4.18
C VAL A 112 -6.05 -4.36 3.64
N PHE A 113 -5.56 -3.86 2.52
CA PHE A 113 -4.39 -4.41 1.85
C PHE A 113 -3.10 -3.83 2.43
N GLY A 114 -2.16 -4.71 2.71
CA GLY A 114 -0.79 -4.34 3.04
C GLY A 114 0.02 -3.92 1.81
N TYR A 115 1.31 -3.68 2.03
CA TYR A 115 2.29 -3.33 1.01
C TYR A 115 3.23 -4.51 0.74
N PRO A 116 3.69 -4.71 -0.51
CA PRO A 116 4.70 -5.71 -0.79
C PRO A 116 6.06 -5.28 -0.26
N ARG A 117 6.95 -6.22 0.05
CA ARG A 117 8.36 -5.90 0.20
C ARG A 117 8.90 -5.37 -1.12
N PHE A 118 9.57 -4.22 -1.07
CA PHE A 118 9.93 -3.47 -2.28
C PHE A 118 11.12 -4.06 -3.01
N PHE A 119 12.09 -4.58 -2.29
CA PHE A 119 13.35 -5.02 -2.88
C PHE A 119 13.60 -6.51 -2.69
N ARG A 120 14.17 -7.11 -3.73
CA ARG A 120 14.82 -8.41 -3.58
C ARG A 120 16.05 -8.28 -2.66
N THR A 121 16.18 -9.18 -1.70
CA THR A 121 17.28 -9.19 -0.72
C THR A 121 18.60 -9.72 -1.27
N ALA A 122 18.64 -10.28 -2.48
CA ALA A 122 19.88 -10.77 -3.10
C ALA A 122 20.94 -9.68 -3.22
N LYS A 123 22.18 -10.02 -2.87
CA LYS A 123 23.32 -9.07 -2.82
C LYS A 123 23.77 -8.57 -4.18
N ILE A 124 23.50 -9.32 -5.28
CA ILE A 124 24.01 -9.05 -6.62
C ILE A 124 22.86 -8.68 -7.57
N GLY A 125 23.13 -7.75 -8.50
CA GLY A 125 22.23 -7.44 -9.62
C GLY A 125 21.28 -6.25 -9.41
N CYS A 126 21.30 -5.59 -8.25
CA CYS A 126 20.51 -4.37 -8.01
C CYS A 126 21.43 -3.15 -7.90
N ARG A 127 21.31 -2.23 -8.86
CA ARG A 127 22.10 -0.99 -8.89
C ARG A 127 21.35 0.21 -8.31
N LEU A 128 20.06 0.05 -8.00
CA LEU A 128 19.22 1.17 -7.60
C LEU A 128 19.55 1.67 -6.19
N LEU A 129 19.71 0.75 -5.25
CA LEU A 129 20.06 1.05 -3.85
C LEU A 129 21.07 0.02 -3.34
N LYS A 130 21.85 0.40 -2.33
CA LYS A 130 22.79 -0.51 -1.65
C LYS A 130 22.05 -1.58 -0.83
N PRO A 131 22.68 -2.72 -0.53
CA PRO A 131 22.04 -3.80 0.21
C PRO A 131 21.41 -3.36 1.55
N ALA A 132 22.14 -2.56 2.34
CA ALA A 132 21.64 -2.07 3.64
C ALA A 132 20.44 -1.13 3.49
N GLU A 133 20.40 -0.29 2.45
CA GLU A 133 19.27 0.59 2.17
C GLU A 133 18.03 -0.21 1.77
N ARG A 134 18.19 -1.22 0.91
CA ARG A 134 17.10 -2.11 0.50
C ARG A 134 16.50 -2.87 1.67
N GLU A 135 17.35 -3.36 2.57
CA GLU A 135 16.94 -4.03 3.80
C GLU A 135 16.17 -3.07 4.70
N ALA A 136 16.70 -1.88 4.98
CA ALA A 136 16.03 -0.86 5.79
C ALA A 136 14.66 -0.43 5.23
N ILE A 137 14.52 -0.32 3.91
CA ILE A 137 13.23 -0.05 3.26
C ILE A 137 12.26 -1.22 3.47
N ASN A 138 12.72 -2.47 3.26
CA ASN A 138 11.88 -3.64 3.48
C ASN A 138 11.44 -3.76 4.95
N ASP A 139 12.33 -3.50 5.90
CA ASP A 139 12.01 -3.50 7.34
C ASP A 139 10.98 -2.43 7.71
N THR A 140 11.06 -1.27 7.06
CA THR A 140 10.05 -0.21 7.19
C THR A 140 8.68 -0.68 6.70
N ILE A 141 8.61 -1.38 5.57
CA ILE A 141 7.37 -1.96 5.04
C ILE A 141 6.84 -3.06 5.96
N ASP A 142 7.70 -3.91 6.51
CA ASP A 142 7.27 -4.94 7.45
C ASP A 142 6.71 -4.33 8.74
N ALA A 143 7.31 -3.24 9.24
CA ALA A 143 6.78 -2.50 10.39
C ALA A 143 5.42 -1.87 10.08
N LEU A 144 5.30 -1.25 8.90
CA LEU A 144 4.05 -0.67 8.40
C LEU A 144 2.93 -1.73 8.32
N ASN A 145 3.20 -2.87 7.68
CA ASN A 145 2.23 -3.94 7.52
C ASN A 145 1.76 -4.51 8.85
N ARG A 146 2.67 -4.73 9.82
CA ARG A 146 2.29 -5.18 11.17
C ARG A 146 1.29 -4.24 11.84
N VAL A 147 1.52 -2.94 11.73
CA VAL A 147 0.62 -1.95 12.33
C VAL A 147 -0.73 -1.90 11.62
N ILE A 148 -0.74 -1.95 10.28
CA ILE A 148 -1.97 -2.01 9.50
C ILE A 148 -2.78 -3.25 9.87
N GLU A 149 -2.15 -4.42 9.94
CA GLU A 149 -2.79 -5.68 10.34
C GLU A 149 -3.40 -5.60 11.74
N GLN A 150 -2.63 -5.12 12.72
CA GLN A 150 -3.10 -4.95 14.09
C GLN A 150 -4.32 -4.04 14.18
N GLN A 151 -4.28 -2.88 13.50
CA GLN A 151 -5.39 -1.93 13.53
C GLN A 151 -6.61 -2.43 12.74
N ALA A 152 -6.40 -3.10 11.59
CA ALA A 152 -7.48 -3.71 10.82
C ALA A 152 -8.20 -4.79 11.64
N THR A 153 -7.44 -5.70 12.25
CA THR A 153 -7.97 -6.75 13.13
C THR A 153 -8.75 -6.17 14.31
N ALA A 154 -8.20 -5.15 14.97
CA ALA A 154 -8.86 -4.47 16.09
C ALA A 154 -10.18 -3.78 15.68
N ALA A 155 -10.30 -3.35 14.43
CA ALA A 155 -11.53 -2.77 13.86
C ALA A 155 -12.53 -3.82 13.32
N GLY A 156 -12.21 -5.12 13.41
CA GLY A 156 -13.00 -6.18 12.80
C GLY A 156 -12.95 -6.20 11.27
N PHE A 157 -11.85 -5.69 10.69
CA PHE A 157 -11.58 -5.69 9.27
C PHE A 157 -10.63 -6.83 8.90
N ARG A 158 -10.67 -7.27 7.64
CA ARG A 158 -9.79 -8.31 7.15
C ARG A 158 -8.52 -7.71 6.56
N PHE A 159 -7.36 -8.02 7.16
CA PHE A 159 -6.06 -7.67 6.57
C PHE A 159 -5.70 -8.63 5.43
N VAL A 160 -5.23 -8.09 4.33
CA VAL A 160 -4.81 -8.85 3.14
C VAL A 160 -3.32 -8.68 2.95
N ALA A 161 -2.55 -9.69 3.32
CA ALA A 161 -1.10 -9.72 3.13
C ALA A 161 -0.77 -9.95 1.64
N VAL A 162 -0.20 -8.93 0.98
CA VAL A 162 0.20 -9.05 -0.43
C VAL A 162 1.67 -9.44 -0.61
N SER A 163 2.51 -9.27 0.42
CA SER A 163 3.94 -9.59 0.35
C SER A 163 4.24 -11.02 -0.11
N PRO A 164 3.49 -12.05 0.28
CA PRO A 164 3.73 -13.41 -0.22
C PRO A 164 3.55 -13.53 -1.74
N ALA A 165 2.51 -12.89 -2.31
CA ALA A 165 2.29 -12.90 -3.76
C ALA A 165 3.41 -12.20 -4.53
N PHE A 166 4.03 -11.17 -3.93
CA PHE A 166 5.15 -10.44 -4.53
C PHE A 166 6.52 -11.10 -4.30
N ALA A 167 6.57 -12.27 -3.65
CA ALA A 167 7.84 -12.99 -3.45
C ALA A 167 8.51 -13.29 -4.81
N GLY A 168 9.78 -12.86 -4.94
CA GLY A 168 10.51 -12.98 -6.21
C GLY A 168 10.20 -11.89 -7.25
N HIS A 169 9.26 -10.96 -6.99
CA HIS A 169 8.82 -9.92 -7.93
C HIS A 169 9.08 -8.49 -7.42
N GLY A 170 9.86 -8.31 -6.38
CA GLY A 170 10.32 -6.99 -5.93
C GLY A 170 11.22 -6.31 -6.97
N LEU A 171 11.54 -5.05 -6.71
CA LEU A 171 12.52 -4.30 -7.50
C LEU A 171 13.84 -5.08 -7.55
N CYS A 172 14.53 -5.03 -8.70
CA CYS A 172 15.74 -5.81 -9.01
C CYS A 172 15.50 -7.33 -9.22
N ALA A 173 14.28 -7.78 -9.25
CA ALA A 173 13.95 -9.13 -9.74
C ALA A 173 14.02 -9.16 -11.27
N ALA A 174 14.11 -10.37 -11.85
CA ALA A 174 14.09 -10.54 -13.31
C ALA A 174 12.75 -10.10 -13.95
N LYS A 175 11.65 -10.25 -13.20
CA LYS A 175 10.30 -9.84 -13.60
C LYS A 175 9.67 -9.04 -12.44
N PRO A 176 10.01 -7.76 -12.28
CA PRO A 176 9.50 -6.95 -11.17
C PRO A 176 8.02 -6.63 -11.38
N TRP A 177 7.26 -6.65 -10.30
CA TRP A 177 5.86 -6.23 -10.24
C TRP A 177 5.67 -4.82 -9.70
N LEU A 178 6.76 -4.14 -9.42
CA LEU A 178 6.81 -2.74 -9.04
C LEU A 178 7.52 -1.94 -10.13
N ASN A 179 7.05 -0.73 -10.37
CA ASN A 179 7.78 0.22 -11.20
C ASN A 179 9.07 0.64 -10.48
N SER A 180 10.17 0.69 -11.21
CA SER A 180 11.37 1.37 -10.77
C SER A 180 11.16 2.89 -10.84
N VAL A 181 12.23 3.67 -10.83
CA VAL A 181 12.15 5.10 -11.17
C VAL A 181 11.59 5.23 -12.58
N THR A 182 10.52 5.98 -12.75
CA THR A 182 9.85 6.14 -14.04
C THR A 182 9.28 7.55 -14.21
N PHE A 183 8.91 7.90 -15.44
CA PHE A 183 8.25 9.14 -15.75
C PHE A 183 6.80 8.85 -16.21
N PRO A 184 5.79 9.58 -15.71
CA PRO A 184 5.88 10.59 -14.65
C PRO A 184 6.25 9.99 -13.29
N ALA A 185 7.03 10.72 -12.48
CA ALA A 185 7.62 10.25 -11.22
C ALA A 185 6.59 9.72 -10.20
N VAL A 186 5.34 10.18 -10.27
CA VAL A 186 4.23 9.71 -9.44
C VAL A 186 3.93 8.22 -9.59
N ASN A 187 4.36 7.59 -10.67
CA ASN A 187 4.21 6.15 -10.90
C ASN A 187 5.37 5.33 -10.35
N SER A 188 6.48 5.99 -9.95
CA SER A 188 7.64 5.30 -9.39
C SER A 188 7.27 4.56 -8.11
N PHE A 189 7.81 3.36 -7.95
CA PHE A 189 7.63 2.50 -6.77
C PHE A 189 6.18 2.02 -6.51
N HIS A 190 5.27 2.26 -7.44
CA HIS A 190 3.91 1.69 -7.38
C HIS A 190 3.85 0.34 -8.11
N PRO A 191 2.89 -0.53 -7.75
CA PRO A 191 2.64 -1.76 -8.50
C PRO A 191 2.38 -1.47 -9.97
N ASN A 192 3.10 -2.15 -10.86
CA ASN A 192 2.86 -2.12 -12.29
C ASN A 192 1.63 -2.97 -12.67
N ASN A 193 1.35 -3.12 -13.96
CA ASN A 193 0.20 -3.91 -14.43
C ASN A 193 0.20 -5.36 -13.91
N ALA A 194 1.37 -6.00 -13.84
CA ALA A 194 1.49 -7.35 -13.29
C ALA A 194 1.24 -7.36 -11.77
N GLY A 195 1.82 -6.40 -11.03
CA GLY A 195 1.58 -6.26 -9.59
C GLY A 195 0.12 -5.97 -9.24
N GLN A 196 -0.58 -5.18 -10.08
CA GLN A 196 -2.00 -4.91 -9.91
C GLN A 196 -2.85 -6.16 -10.20
N ARG A 197 -2.51 -6.93 -11.25
CA ARG A 197 -3.28 -8.09 -11.69
C ARG A 197 -2.96 -9.34 -10.86
N ASP A 198 -1.69 -9.72 -10.81
CA ASP A 198 -1.25 -11.01 -10.28
C ASP A 198 -0.94 -10.95 -8.78
N GLY A 199 -0.65 -9.75 -8.28
CA GLY A 199 -0.42 -9.51 -6.86
C GLY A 199 -1.71 -9.12 -6.12
N TYR A 200 -2.18 -7.90 -6.34
CA TYR A 200 -3.31 -7.35 -5.56
C TYR A 200 -4.67 -7.93 -5.97
N LEU A 201 -4.98 -8.00 -7.29
CA LEU A 201 -6.28 -8.51 -7.73
C LEU A 201 -6.44 -9.99 -7.35
N ALA A 202 -5.41 -10.80 -7.56
CA ALA A 202 -5.45 -12.21 -7.16
C ALA A 202 -5.75 -12.36 -5.65
N ALA A 203 -5.11 -11.55 -4.80
CA ALA A 203 -5.36 -11.55 -3.36
C ALA A 203 -6.79 -11.05 -3.03
N MET A 204 -7.32 -10.08 -3.76
CA MET A 204 -8.70 -9.61 -3.59
C MET A 204 -9.71 -10.68 -3.98
N THR A 205 -9.54 -11.30 -5.15
CA THR A 205 -10.47 -12.33 -5.68
C THR A 205 -10.54 -13.57 -4.79
N ALA A 206 -9.46 -13.89 -4.08
CA ALA A 206 -9.46 -15.00 -3.13
C ALA A 206 -10.30 -14.74 -1.87
N LEU A 207 -10.67 -13.50 -1.60
CA LEU A 207 -11.30 -13.08 -0.33
C LEU A 207 -12.62 -12.31 -0.52
N ALA A 208 -12.79 -11.64 -1.64
CA ALA A 208 -14.04 -10.92 -1.93
C ALA A 208 -15.15 -11.91 -2.35
N PRO A 209 -16.40 -11.62 -2.01
CA PRO A 209 -17.56 -12.45 -2.37
C PRO A 209 -17.76 -12.53 -3.88
#